data_7f13730c57e3876b9d4ea948108ab8db
#
_entry.id   7f13730c57e3876b9d4ea948108ab8db
#
_cell.length_a   1.000
_cell.length_b   1.000
_cell.length_c   1.000
_cell.angle_alpha   90.00
_cell.angle_beta   90.00
_cell.angle_gamma   90.00
#
_symmetry.space_group_name_H-M   'P 1'
#
loop_
_entity.id
_entity.type
_entity.pdbx_description
1 polymer ?
#
loop_
_entity_poly.entity_id
_entity_poly.type
_entity_poly.pdbx_seq_one_letter_code
_entity_poly.pdbx_strand_id
1 'polypeptide(L)'
;SLVGSEMCIRDRPSVGAEQEYFLVDSAKALQREDIIFAGRTLFGAPAPKGQEMDDHYFGVIRERIGGFMHDVNIELWKLGVTSKTQHNEAAPAQHEVAPIYESANVAVDHNQLVMETLKRVAGKHGLRCMLHEKPFAGVNGSGKHNNWSITTDNGVNLLEPGQTPNENIQFLLVLACIMKAVDTH
;
A
#
# COMPACT_ATOMS: atom_id res chain seq x y z
N SER A 1 9.32 -2.17 29.16
CA SER A 1 7.92 -2.57 29.05
C SER A 1 7.12 -1.79 30.08
N LEU A 2 6.18 -0.98 29.61
CA LEU A 2 5.25 -0.21 30.46
C LEU A 2 4.05 -1.06 30.93
N VAL A 3 4.14 -2.37 30.80
CA VAL A 3 3.14 -3.32 31.30
C VAL A 3 3.18 -3.28 32.82
N GLY A 4 2.14 -2.76 33.46
CA GLY A 4 2.02 -2.65 34.89
C GLY A 4 2.32 -1.27 35.47
N SER A 5 2.62 -0.24 34.67
CA SER A 5 2.58 1.12 35.14
C SER A 5 1.12 1.55 35.38
N GLU A 6 0.87 2.29 36.43
CA GLU A 6 -0.46 2.79 36.74
C GLU A 6 -0.98 3.86 35.76
N MET A 7 -0.22 4.19 34.75
CA MET A 7 -0.67 5.01 33.63
C MET A 7 -1.50 4.16 32.69
N CYS A 8 -2.79 4.19 32.92
CA CYS A 8 -3.80 3.54 32.08
C CYS A 8 -4.05 4.24 30.74
N ILE A 9 -3.06 4.88 30.15
CA ILE A 9 -3.17 5.40 28.79
C ILE A 9 -3.02 4.21 27.85
N ARG A 10 -4.12 3.79 27.24
CA ARG A 10 -4.14 2.80 26.17
C ARG A 10 -4.19 3.53 24.85
N ASP A 11 -3.03 3.75 24.28
CA ASP A 11 -2.92 4.21 22.91
C ASP A 11 -3.37 3.10 21.94
N ARG A 12 -4.03 3.53 20.89
CA ARG A 12 -4.52 2.65 19.81
C ARG A 12 -3.92 3.10 18.50
N PRO A 13 -2.95 2.35 17.95
CA PRO A 13 -2.46 2.63 16.60
C PRO A 13 -3.51 2.21 15.58
N SER A 14 -3.74 3.07 14.60
CA SER A 14 -4.51 2.77 13.39
C SER A 14 -3.63 2.87 12.16
N VAL A 15 -3.92 2.06 11.15
CA VAL A 15 -3.16 2.01 9.91
C VAL A 15 -4.11 1.93 8.72
N GLY A 16 -3.84 2.74 7.70
CA GLY A 16 -4.38 2.59 6.36
C GLY A 16 -3.26 2.18 5.42
N ALA A 17 -3.21 0.91 5.07
CA ALA A 17 -2.19 0.37 4.20
C ALA A 17 -2.62 0.54 2.73
N GLU A 18 -1.83 1.26 1.95
CA GLU A 18 -1.99 1.43 0.51
C GLU A 18 -1.09 0.43 -0.19
N GLN A 19 -1.69 -0.66 -0.73
CA GLN A 19 -0.93 -1.70 -1.41
C GLN A 19 -0.71 -1.34 -2.87
N GLU A 20 0.54 -1.07 -3.21
CA GLU A 20 0.98 -0.95 -4.60
C GLU A 20 1.24 -2.33 -5.21
N TYR A 21 1.01 -2.45 -6.51
CA TYR A 21 1.21 -3.68 -7.25
C TYR A 21 1.41 -3.40 -8.74
N PHE A 22 2.06 -4.35 -9.44
CA PHE A 22 2.17 -4.31 -10.90
C PHE A 22 1.31 -5.38 -11.54
N LEU A 23 0.74 -5.06 -12.69
CA LEU A 23 -0.01 -6.01 -13.51
C LEU A 23 0.71 -6.22 -14.84
N VAL A 24 1.04 -7.47 -15.13
CA VAL A 24 1.63 -7.87 -16.41
C VAL A 24 0.77 -8.93 -17.07
N ASP A 25 0.85 -9.02 -18.40
CA ASP A 25 0.16 -10.07 -19.13
C ASP A 25 0.68 -11.46 -18.70
N SER A 26 -0.21 -12.35 -18.32
CA SER A 26 0.15 -13.65 -17.77
C SER A 26 0.89 -14.52 -18.78
N ALA A 27 0.48 -14.51 -20.06
CA ALA A 27 1.13 -15.31 -21.09
C ALA A 27 2.58 -14.84 -21.34
N LYS A 28 2.83 -13.53 -21.23
CA LYS A 28 4.19 -12.98 -21.34
C LYS A 28 5.02 -13.25 -20.10
N ALA A 29 4.42 -13.16 -18.90
CA ALA A 29 5.10 -13.47 -17.65
C ALA A 29 5.58 -14.92 -17.60
N LEU A 30 4.79 -15.85 -18.15
CA LEU A 30 5.14 -17.28 -18.22
C LEU A 30 6.29 -17.59 -19.18
N GLN A 31 6.70 -16.67 -20.04
CA GLN A 31 7.88 -16.80 -20.91
C GLN A 31 9.17 -16.33 -20.23
N ARG A 32 9.09 -15.85 -19.00
CA ARG A 32 10.20 -15.24 -18.26
C ARG A 32 10.48 -16.03 -16.97
N GLU A 33 11.56 -16.79 -16.97
CA GLU A 33 11.97 -17.59 -15.81
C GLU A 33 12.29 -16.72 -14.58
N ASP A 34 12.88 -15.55 -14.77
CA ASP A 34 13.15 -14.60 -13.68
C ASP A 34 11.85 -14.15 -13.00
N ILE A 35 10.80 -13.86 -13.75
CA ILE A 35 9.49 -13.53 -13.19
C ILE A 35 8.84 -14.74 -12.49
N ILE A 36 8.99 -15.93 -13.06
CA ILE A 36 8.41 -17.17 -12.49
C ILE A 36 9.06 -17.50 -11.15
N PHE A 37 10.40 -17.53 -11.09
CA PHE A 37 11.13 -18.01 -9.93
C PHE A 37 11.48 -16.94 -8.91
N ALA A 38 11.79 -15.70 -9.35
CA ALA A 38 12.16 -14.62 -8.46
C ALA A 38 11.04 -13.60 -8.21
N GLY A 39 9.93 -13.64 -8.95
CA GLY A 39 8.85 -12.66 -8.84
C GLY A 39 9.24 -11.24 -9.32
N ARG A 40 10.39 -11.12 -10.00
CA ARG A 40 10.95 -9.85 -10.53
C ARG A 40 11.75 -10.11 -11.79
N THR A 41 12.01 -9.04 -12.56
CA THR A 41 12.99 -9.11 -13.63
C THR A 41 14.42 -9.04 -13.09
N LEU A 42 15.31 -9.90 -13.57
CA LEU A 42 16.74 -9.92 -13.22
C LEU A 42 17.62 -9.43 -14.36
N PHE A 43 17.13 -9.51 -15.59
CA PHE A 43 17.85 -9.14 -16.81
C PHE A 43 16.86 -8.65 -17.88
N GLY A 44 17.39 -8.16 -18.98
CA GLY A 44 16.62 -7.65 -20.11
C GLY A 44 16.68 -6.13 -20.23
N ALA A 45 16.16 -5.62 -21.33
CA ALA A 45 16.10 -4.19 -21.58
C ALA A 45 15.12 -3.51 -20.61
N PRO A 46 15.41 -2.26 -20.20
CA PRO A 46 14.45 -1.45 -19.46
C PRO A 46 13.20 -1.17 -20.33
N ALA A 47 12.10 -0.84 -19.68
CA ALA A 47 10.90 -0.38 -20.39
C ALA A 47 11.23 0.86 -21.23
N PRO A 48 10.63 1.01 -22.42
CA PRO A 48 10.85 2.17 -23.28
C PRO A 48 10.34 3.48 -22.66
N LYS A 49 9.50 3.39 -21.64
CA LYS A 49 8.93 4.50 -20.90
C LYS A 49 9.11 4.26 -19.41
N GLY A 50 9.58 5.29 -18.69
CA GLY A 50 9.73 5.27 -17.24
C GLY A 50 8.59 6.04 -16.54
N GLN A 51 8.96 6.92 -15.64
CA GLN A 51 8.02 7.70 -14.81
C GLN A 51 8.01 9.19 -15.19
N GLU A 52 8.42 9.50 -16.42
CA GLU A 52 8.54 10.86 -16.90
C GLU A 52 7.18 11.56 -16.84
N MET A 53 7.18 12.76 -16.27
CA MET A 53 6.01 13.64 -16.15
C MET A 53 4.82 13.02 -15.38
N ASP A 54 5.03 11.93 -14.67
CA ASP A 54 3.96 11.16 -13.98
C ASP A 54 2.77 10.82 -14.88
N ASP A 55 3.02 10.66 -16.18
CA ASP A 55 1.98 10.54 -17.18
C ASP A 55 1.18 9.23 -17.06
N HIS A 56 1.77 8.17 -16.51
CA HIS A 56 1.02 6.96 -16.16
C HIS A 56 0.06 7.21 -14.99
N TYR A 57 0.50 7.94 -13.95
CA TYR A 57 -0.32 8.27 -12.79
C TYR A 57 -1.61 9.02 -13.19
N PHE A 58 -1.48 10.00 -14.09
CA PHE A 58 -2.60 10.78 -14.62
C PHE A 58 -3.27 10.14 -15.84
N GLY A 59 -2.81 8.96 -16.24
CA GLY A 59 -3.31 8.25 -17.41
C GLY A 59 -4.66 7.57 -17.19
N VAL A 60 -5.27 7.14 -18.30
CA VAL A 60 -6.53 6.42 -18.28
C VAL A 60 -6.32 4.98 -17.79
N ILE A 61 -7.20 4.51 -16.92
CA ILE A 61 -7.29 3.09 -16.57
C ILE A 61 -7.93 2.35 -17.75
N ARG A 62 -7.18 1.41 -18.34
CA ARG A 62 -7.67 0.61 -19.46
C ARG A 62 -8.79 -0.32 -19.01
N GLU A 63 -9.72 -0.64 -19.90
CA GLU A 63 -10.91 -1.45 -19.62
C GLU A 63 -10.58 -2.77 -18.91
N ARG A 64 -9.58 -3.54 -19.39
CA ARG A 64 -9.16 -4.79 -18.75
C ARG A 64 -8.69 -4.59 -17.32
N ILE A 65 -7.97 -3.50 -17.05
CA ILE A 65 -7.49 -3.17 -15.71
C ILE A 65 -8.64 -2.69 -14.84
N GLY A 66 -9.55 -1.87 -15.38
CA GLY A 66 -10.76 -1.44 -14.66
C GLY A 66 -11.66 -2.61 -14.28
N GLY A 67 -11.83 -3.60 -15.16
CA GLY A 67 -12.55 -4.83 -14.86
C GLY A 67 -11.88 -5.63 -13.74
N PHE A 68 -10.55 -5.77 -13.78
CA PHE A 68 -9.79 -6.38 -12.70
C PHE A 68 -9.98 -5.65 -11.36
N MET A 69 -9.83 -4.32 -11.35
CA MET A 69 -10.01 -3.50 -10.14
C MET A 69 -11.41 -3.62 -9.55
N HIS A 70 -12.42 -3.64 -10.41
CA HIS A 70 -13.82 -3.86 -9.99
C HIS A 70 -13.99 -5.21 -9.29
N ASP A 71 -13.51 -6.29 -9.89
CA ASP A 71 -13.64 -7.63 -9.33
C ASP A 71 -12.84 -7.79 -8.03
N VAL A 72 -11.66 -7.14 -7.92
CA VAL A 72 -10.90 -7.09 -6.67
C VAL A 72 -11.73 -6.45 -5.56
N ASN A 73 -12.37 -5.31 -5.82
CA ASN A 73 -13.22 -4.65 -4.84
C ASN A 73 -14.36 -5.57 -4.36
N ILE A 74 -15.06 -6.22 -5.30
CA ILE A 74 -16.15 -7.14 -4.97
C ILE A 74 -15.67 -8.29 -4.07
N GLU A 75 -14.53 -8.89 -4.40
CA GLU A 75 -13.98 -9.98 -3.60
C GLU A 75 -13.49 -9.52 -2.22
N LEU A 76 -12.88 -8.34 -2.12
CA LEU A 76 -12.46 -7.75 -0.85
C LEU A 76 -13.65 -7.40 0.04
N TRP A 77 -14.70 -6.82 -0.51
CA TRP A 77 -15.92 -6.50 0.26
C TRP A 77 -16.59 -7.75 0.82
N LYS A 78 -16.60 -8.86 0.07
CA LYS A 78 -17.08 -10.17 0.57
C LYS A 78 -16.28 -10.68 1.77
N LEU A 79 -15.01 -10.29 1.87
CA LEU A 79 -14.12 -10.64 2.98
C LEU A 79 -14.17 -9.63 4.14
N GLY A 80 -14.98 -8.58 4.02
CA GLY A 80 -15.08 -7.52 5.03
C GLY A 80 -13.97 -6.46 4.93
N VAL A 81 -13.14 -6.52 3.89
CA VAL A 81 -12.09 -5.50 3.64
C VAL A 81 -12.71 -4.35 2.85
N THR A 82 -12.81 -3.19 3.45
CA THR A 82 -13.41 -2.00 2.83
C THR A 82 -12.41 -1.29 1.92
N SER A 83 -12.11 -1.88 0.76
CA SER A 83 -11.34 -1.19 -0.29
C SER A 83 -12.17 -0.04 -0.86
N LYS A 84 -11.54 1.14 -0.96
CA LYS A 84 -12.23 2.37 -1.35
C LYS A 84 -11.68 2.98 -2.62
N THR A 85 -10.36 3.03 -2.74
CA THR A 85 -9.68 3.72 -3.83
C THR A 85 -8.80 2.74 -4.59
N GLN A 86 -8.88 2.79 -5.92
CA GLN A 86 -7.93 2.14 -6.82
C GLN A 86 -7.60 3.09 -7.95
N HIS A 87 -6.32 3.24 -8.26
CA HIS A 87 -5.81 4.14 -9.30
C HIS A 87 -4.48 3.66 -9.88
N ASN A 88 -4.02 4.34 -10.92
CA ASN A 88 -2.67 4.15 -11.45
C ASN A 88 -1.64 4.79 -10.52
N GLU A 89 -0.48 4.17 -10.41
CA GLU A 89 0.71 4.72 -9.80
C GLU A 89 1.72 5.24 -10.83
N ALA A 90 2.83 5.83 -10.37
CA ALA A 90 3.75 6.54 -11.26
C ALA A 90 4.50 5.62 -12.23
N ALA A 91 4.83 4.39 -11.84
CA ALA A 91 5.53 3.47 -12.73
C ALA A 91 4.60 2.84 -13.78
N PRO A 92 5.09 2.53 -14.98
CA PRO A 92 4.30 1.84 -15.98
C PRO A 92 3.74 0.51 -15.47
N ALA A 93 2.45 0.28 -15.68
CA ALA A 93 1.70 -0.90 -15.21
C ALA A 93 1.63 -1.06 -13.68
N GLN A 94 1.94 -0.01 -12.94
CA GLN A 94 1.77 0.06 -11.49
C GLN A 94 0.41 0.64 -11.12
N HIS A 95 -0.19 0.06 -10.09
CA HIS A 95 -1.50 0.46 -9.57
C HIS A 95 -1.48 0.36 -8.05
N GLU A 96 -2.50 0.93 -7.41
CA GLU A 96 -2.64 0.91 -5.96
C GLU A 96 -4.08 0.59 -5.55
N VAL A 97 -4.23 -0.08 -4.42
CA VAL A 97 -5.50 -0.25 -3.72
C VAL A 97 -5.38 0.22 -2.28
N ALA A 98 -6.29 1.09 -1.87
CA ALA A 98 -6.33 1.69 -0.54
C ALA A 98 -7.63 1.32 0.17
N PRO A 99 -7.59 0.38 1.13
CA PRO A 99 -8.69 0.15 2.08
C PRO A 99 -8.86 1.32 3.06
N ILE A 100 -10.03 1.42 3.66
CA ILE A 100 -10.24 2.31 4.80
C ILE A 100 -9.34 1.84 5.95
N TYR A 101 -8.77 2.79 6.71
CA TYR A 101 -7.91 2.49 7.86
C TYR A 101 -8.67 1.73 8.95
N GLU A 102 -7.94 0.91 9.68
CA GLU A 102 -8.42 0.11 10.80
C GLU A 102 -7.40 0.13 11.96
N SER A 103 -7.73 -0.51 13.07
CA SER A 103 -6.72 -0.80 14.09
C SER A 103 -5.56 -1.59 13.48
N ALA A 104 -4.33 -1.33 13.92
CA ALA A 104 -3.12 -1.83 13.27
C ALA A 104 -3.14 -3.35 13.04
N ASN A 105 -3.60 -4.14 14.01
CA ASN A 105 -3.70 -5.60 13.88
C ASN A 105 -4.68 -6.02 12.77
N VAL A 106 -5.87 -5.41 12.71
CA VAL A 106 -6.87 -5.67 11.68
C VAL A 106 -6.37 -5.22 10.31
N ALA A 107 -5.75 -4.04 10.23
CA ALA A 107 -5.18 -3.53 8.98
C ALA A 107 -4.10 -4.46 8.40
N VAL A 108 -3.26 -5.05 9.25
CA VAL A 108 -2.24 -6.03 8.84
C VAL A 108 -2.90 -7.29 8.27
N ASP A 109 -3.90 -7.85 8.95
CA ASP A 109 -4.64 -9.02 8.49
C ASP A 109 -5.38 -8.72 7.17
N HIS A 110 -6.03 -7.57 7.08
CA HIS A 110 -6.67 -7.11 5.84
C HIS A 110 -5.69 -7.00 4.68
N ASN A 111 -4.47 -6.52 4.93
CA ASN A 111 -3.47 -6.41 3.87
C ASN A 111 -3.02 -7.79 3.33
N GLN A 112 -2.96 -8.82 4.17
CA GLN A 112 -2.70 -10.18 3.70
C GLN A 112 -3.83 -10.67 2.78
N LEU A 113 -5.09 -10.40 3.13
CA LEU A 113 -6.24 -10.72 2.29
C LEU A 113 -6.22 -9.93 0.97
N VAL A 114 -5.81 -8.65 1.01
CA VAL A 114 -5.64 -7.83 -0.19
C VAL A 114 -4.62 -8.45 -1.13
N MET A 115 -3.42 -8.78 -0.65
CA MET A 115 -2.35 -9.37 -1.45
C MET A 115 -2.75 -10.70 -2.10
N GLU A 116 -3.44 -11.56 -1.35
CA GLU A 116 -3.94 -12.85 -1.86
C GLU A 116 -5.04 -12.64 -2.91
N THR A 117 -5.98 -11.74 -2.64
CA THR A 117 -7.08 -11.42 -3.55
C THR A 117 -6.58 -10.83 -4.86
N LEU A 118 -5.60 -9.90 -4.81
CA LEU A 118 -4.98 -9.33 -6.01
C LEU A 118 -4.41 -10.41 -6.92
N LYS A 119 -3.64 -11.36 -6.37
CA LYS A 119 -3.06 -12.47 -7.14
C LYS A 119 -4.13 -13.37 -7.74
N ARG A 120 -5.12 -13.76 -6.94
CA ARG A 120 -6.20 -14.67 -7.35
C ARG A 120 -7.07 -14.06 -8.44
N VAL A 121 -7.46 -12.81 -8.29
CA VAL A 121 -8.30 -12.13 -9.28
C VAL A 121 -7.52 -11.82 -10.56
N ALA A 122 -6.23 -11.46 -10.47
CA ALA A 122 -5.40 -11.22 -11.64
C ALA A 122 -5.40 -12.43 -12.60
N GLY A 123 -5.31 -13.65 -12.05
CA GLY A 123 -5.39 -14.87 -12.85
C GLY A 123 -6.68 -14.99 -13.66
N LYS A 124 -7.81 -14.57 -13.12
CA LYS A 124 -9.10 -14.59 -13.85
C LYS A 124 -9.15 -13.63 -15.04
N HIS A 125 -8.36 -12.56 -14.99
CA HIS A 125 -8.25 -11.56 -16.05
C HIS A 125 -7.08 -11.83 -17.03
N GLY A 126 -6.42 -13.00 -16.94
CA GLY A 126 -5.23 -13.31 -17.74
C GLY A 126 -4.05 -12.38 -17.41
N LEU A 127 -4.01 -11.88 -16.18
CA LEU A 127 -2.97 -11.02 -15.64
C LEU A 127 -2.18 -11.76 -14.54
N ARG A 128 -0.94 -11.34 -14.35
CA ARG A 128 -0.13 -11.71 -13.20
C ARG A 128 0.09 -10.46 -12.35
N CYS A 129 -0.33 -10.50 -11.10
CA CYS A 129 -0.04 -9.48 -10.12
C CYS A 129 1.34 -9.73 -9.51
N MET A 130 2.21 -8.72 -9.57
CA MET A 130 3.55 -8.78 -9.00
C MET A 130 3.58 -7.92 -7.75
N LEU A 131 3.95 -8.54 -6.64
CA LEU A 131 4.05 -7.94 -5.31
C LEU A 131 5.47 -8.00 -4.74
N HIS A 132 6.45 -8.36 -5.56
CA HIS A 132 7.86 -8.19 -5.18
C HIS A 132 8.14 -6.71 -4.94
N GLU A 133 8.92 -6.37 -3.95
CA GLU A 133 9.21 -4.97 -3.58
C GLU A 133 9.75 -4.14 -4.74
N LYS A 134 10.60 -4.73 -5.58
CA LYS A 134 11.14 -4.12 -6.79
C LYS A 134 11.03 -5.06 -7.99
N PRO A 135 9.85 -5.15 -8.61
CA PRO A 135 9.67 -6.04 -9.77
C PRO A 135 10.48 -5.62 -11.00
N PHE A 136 10.70 -4.32 -11.14
CA PHE A 136 11.44 -3.73 -12.26
C PHE A 136 12.47 -2.73 -11.75
N ALA A 137 13.69 -2.79 -12.29
CA ALA A 137 14.75 -1.86 -11.94
C ALA A 137 14.48 -0.46 -12.49
N GLY A 138 14.89 0.57 -11.77
CA GLY A 138 14.85 1.96 -12.23
C GLY A 138 13.49 2.67 -12.11
N VAL A 139 12.47 2.00 -11.60
CA VAL A 139 11.14 2.57 -11.36
C VAL A 139 10.67 2.28 -9.93
N ASN A 140 9.52 2.82 -9.52
CA ASN A 140 8.91 2.51 -8.23
C ASN A 140 8.66 1.01 -8.05
N GLY A 141 8.29 0.61 -6.86
CA GLY A 141 8.08 -0.79 -6.49
C GLY A 141 6.66 -1.10 -6.03
N SER A 142 6.43 -2.35 -5.64
CA SER A 142 5.17 -2.79 -5.03
C SER A 142 5.24 -2.60 -3.51
N GLY A 143 5.32 -1.36 -3.09
CA GLY A 143 5.40 -0.98 -1.68
C GLY A 143 4.07 -1.07 -0.94
N LYS A 144 4.12 -0.70 0.32
CA LYS A 144 2.95 -0.43 1.16
C LYS A 144 3.15 0.93 1.80
N HIS A 145 2.47 1.93 1.28
CA HIS A 145 2.43 3.22 1.94
C HIS A 145 1.48 3.10 3.15
N ASN A 146 2.02 3.27 4.33
CA ASN A 146 1.26 3.15 5.57
C ASN A 146 0.93 4.54 6.11
N ASN A 147 -0.31 4.96 5.93
CA ASN A 147 -0.87 6.07 6.70
C ASN A 147 -1.20 5.54 8.09
N TRP A 148 -0.76 6.23 9.14
CA TRP A 148 -0.99 5.74 10.49
C TRP A 148 -1.17 6.87 11.49
N SER A 149 -1.85 6.57 12.58
CA SER A 149 -2.01 7.48 13.70
C SER A 149 -2.01 6.74 15.03
N ILE A 150 -1.84 7.48 16.12
CA ILE A 150 -1.97 6.97 17.47
C ILE A 150 -3.07 7.78 18.17
N THR A 151 -4.08 7.08 18.66
CA THR A 151 -5.20 7.69 19.37
C THR A 151 -5.21 7.21 20.82
N THR A 152 -5.38 8.13 21.75
CA THR A 152 -5.55 7.82 23.17
C THR A 152 -6.89 7.17 23.44
N ASP A 153 -7.08 6.60 24.64
CA ASP A 153 -8.33 5.96 25.08
C ASP A 153 -9.53 6.92 25.13
N ASN A 154 -9.27 8.21 25.33
CA ASN A 154 -10.30 9.27 25.28
C ASN A 154 -10.52 9.87 23.88
N GLY A 155 -9.93 9.28 22.85
CA GLY A 155 -10.19 9.63 21.44
C GLY A 155 -9.32 10.76 20.88
N VAL A 156 -8.30 11.23 21.61
CA VAL A 156 -7.39 12.26 21.08
C VAL A 156 -6.36 11.64 20.14
N ASN A 157 -6.33 12.10 18.89
CA ASN A 157 -5.28 11.72 17.94
C ASN A 157 -4.01 12.54 18.24
N LEU A 158 -2.93 11.84 18.60
CA LEU A 158 -1.66 12.48 18.95
C LEU A 158 -0.91 13.09 17.77
N LEU A 159 -1.28 12.68 16.55
CA LEU A 159 -0.71 13.20 15.29
C LEU A 159 -1.65 14.17 14.57
N GLU A 160 -2.70 14.66 15.25
CA GLU A 160 -3.57 15.69 14.69
C GLU A 160 -2.89 17.07 14.80
N PRO A 161 -2.51 17.70 13.67
CA PRO A 161 -1.79 18.99 13.71
C PRO A 161 -2.67 20.15 14.13
N GLY A 162 -3.99 20.05 13.97
CA GLY A 162 -4.93 21.14 14.23
C GLY A 162 -4.82 22.28 13.22
N GLN A 163 -5.41 23.42 13.56
CA GLN A 163 -5.44 24.62 12.69
C GLN A 163 -4.10 25.38 12.68
N THR A 164 -3.33 25.28 13.77
CA THR A 164 -2.03 25.96 13.93
C THR A 164 -0.95 24.93 14.33
N PRO A 165 -0.45 24.11 13.37
CA PRO A 165 0.47 23.00 13.65
C PRO A 165 1.74 23.44 14.39
N ASN A 166 2.25 24.62 14.06
CA ASN A 166 3.46 25.21 14.67
C ASN A 166 3.28 25.68 16.12
N GLU A 167 2.06 25.74 16.63
CA GLU A 167 1.72 26.10 18.02
C GLU A 167 1.25 24.91 18.84
N ASN A 168 0.97 23.77 18.17
CA ASN A 168 0.51 22.56 18.82
C ASN A 168 1.69 21.77 19.41
N ILE A 169 2.02 22.05 20.67
CA ILE A 169 3.16 21.46 21.36
C ILE A 169 3.04 19.93 21.46
N GLN A 170 1.83 19.39 21.68
CA GLN A 170 1.62 17.94 21.71
C GLN A 170 1.97 17.30 20.39
N PHE A 171 1.45 17.84 19.30
CA PHE A 171 1.75 17.35 17.95
C PHE A 171 3.25 17.42 17.64
N LEU A 172 3.87 18.57 17.89
CA LEU A 172 5.31 18.79 17.63
C LEU A 172 6.20 17.84 18.45
N LEU A 173 5.85 17.63 19.72
CA LEU A 173 6.61 16.71 20.60
C LEU A 173 6.52 15.28 20.09
N VAL A 174 5.31 14.78 19.78
CA VAL A 174 5.09 13.42 19.27
C VAL A 174 5.79 13.25 17.94
N LEU A 175 5.66 14.21 17.03
CA LEU A 175 6.34 14.19 15.72
C LEU A 175 7.87 14.13 15.89
N ALA A 176 8.45 14.95 16.77
CA ALA A 176 9.88 14.94 17.03
C ALA A 176 10.37 13.59 17.62
N CYS A 177 9.58 12.97 18.49
CA CYS A 177 9.88 11.64 19.02
C CYS A 177 9.89 10.57 17.93
N ILE A 178 8.91 10.62 17.02
CA ILE A 178 8.82 9.70 15.88
C ILE A 178 10.03 9.88 14.96
N MET A 179 10.32 11.12 14.56
CA MET A 179 11.48 11.41 13.71
C MET A 179 12.78 10.88 14.31
N LYS A 180 12.97 11.11 15.62
CA LYS A 180 14.13 10.59 16.33
C LYS A 180 14.16 9.06 16.37
N ALA A 181 13.03 8.40 16.56
CA ALA A 181 12.95 6.95 16.58
C ALA A 181 13.32 6.35 15.21
N VAL A 182 12.80 6.92 14.12
CA VAL A 182 13.13 6.50 12.75
C VAL A 182 14.61 6.70 12.41
N ASP A 183 15.22 7.79 12.92
CA ASP A 183 16.66 8.05 12.71
C ASP A 183 17.55 7.08 13.51
N THR A 184 17.04 6.58 14.64
CA THR A 184 17.84 5.76 15.56
C THR A 184 17.72 4.26 15.28
N HIS A 185 16.60 3.80 14.74
CA HIS A 185 16.21 2.40 14.56
C HIS A 185 15.85 2.05 13.11
#